data_affb4130d4cbb937ca830bed105dfca4
#
_entry.id   affb4130d4cbb937ca830bed105dfca4
#
_cell.length_a   1.000
_cell.length_b   1.000
_cell.length_c   1.000
_cell.angle_alpha   90.00
_cell.angle_beta   90.00
_cell.angle_gamma   90.00
#
_symmetry.space_group_name_H-M   'P 1'
#
loop_
_entity.id
_entity.type
_entity.pdbx_description
1 polymer ?
#
loop_
_entity_poly.entity_id
_entity_poly.type
_entity_poly.pdbx_seq_one_letter_code
_entity_poly.pdbx_strand_id
1 'polypeptide(L)'
;TLDIHITTDENSAIFTNEIFLYITENENPIEMYMRFSVVLEFVQNKWLVVHWHGSKPEHVASEKDTWGIQTWKKKAESLEKEVAERTADLVEKNKELSIEAALEKVRTVAMGMKKPEDMLDVCKVISSQLEKFEVNHIRNVQTVVINQQLGQYICYQFFPPYDQVTIEDTQYHKSPIEHEMVKQMLESRDGHFI
;
A
#
# COMPACT_ATOMS: atom_id res chain seq x y z
N THR A 1 -3.99 -15.66 -46.75
CA THR A 1 -3.92 -14.78 -47.90
C THR A 1 -4.27 -13.40 -47.41
N LEU A 2 -3.30 -12.51 -47.34
CA LEU A 2 -3.54 -11.11 -46.98
C LEU A 2 -4.16 -10.41 -48.17
N ASP A 3 -5.30 -9.77 -48.02
CA ASP A 3 -5.96 -9.03 -49.08
C ASP A 3 -5.22 -7.74 -49.31
N ILE A 4 -4.57 -7.63 -50.46
CA ILE A 4 -3.94 -6.42 -50.90
C ILE A 4 -4.98 -5.60 -51.68
N HIS A 5 -5.32 -4.42 -51.17
CA HIS A 5 -6.22 -3.52 -51.85
C HIS A 5 -5.42 -2.38 -52.49
N ILE A 6 -5.53 -2.23 -53.81
CA ILE A 6 -4.85 -1.18 -54.58
C ILE A 6 -5.92 -0.40 -55.35
N THR A 7 -5.98 0.89 -55.09
CA THR A 7 -6.78 1.82 -55.87
C THR A 7 -5.82 2.75 -56.62
N THR A 8 -5.97 2.86 -57.94
CA THR A 8 -5.09 3.67 -58.77
C THR A 8 -5.90 4.56 -59.70
N ASP A 9 -5.41 5.75 -59.94
CA ASP A 9 -5.76 6.60 -61.08
C ASP A 9 -4.47 6.88 -61.89
N GLU A 10 -4.52 7.82 -62.87
CA GLU A 10 -3.36 8.10 -63.71
C GLU A 10 -2.14 8.62 -62.95
N ASN A 11 -2.34 9.27 -61.83
CA ASN A 11 -1.29 9.97 -61.08
C ASN A 11 -1.20 9.61 -59.59
N SER A 12 -2.12 8.81 -59.06
CA SER A 12 -2.09 8.40 -57.68
C SER A 12 -2.37 6.91 -57.48
N ALA A 13 -1.81 6.32 -56.41
CA ALA A 13 -2.08 4.94 -56.02
C ALA A 13 -2.18 4.88 -54.50
N ILE A 14 -3.18 4.16 -54.01
CA ILE A 14 -3.34 3.84 -52.58
C ILE A 14 -3.13 2.34 -52.44
N PHE A 15 -2.20 2.00 -51.55
CA PHE A 15 -1.88 0.62 -51.24
C PHE A 15 -2.23 0.37 -49.76
N THR A 16 -3.07 -0.62 -49.50
CA THR A 16 -3.40 -1.06 -48.13
C THR A 16 -3.13 -2.54 -47.96
N ASN A 17 -2.53 -2.91 -46.84
CA ASN A 17 -2.23 -4.31 -46.54
C ASN A 17 -2.21 -4.55 -45.03
N GLU A 18 -2.37 -5.81 -44.67
CA GLU A 18 -2.18 -6.33 -43.32
C GLU A 18 -0.95 -7.23 -43.33
N ILE A 19 -0.05 -7.00 -42.38
CA ILE A 19 1.21 -7.74 -42.25
C ILE A 19 1.44 -8.26 -40.85
N PHE A 20 2.12 -9.37 -40.76
CA PHE A 20 2.73 -9.85 -39.53
C PHE A 20 4.20 -9.41 -39.54
N LEU A 21 4.57 -8.63 -38.54
CA LEU A 21 5.93 -8.20 -38.30
C LEU A 21 6.56 -9.08 -37.23
N TYR A 22 7.68 -9.70 -37.55
CA TYR A 22 8.46 -10.47 -36.61
C TYR A 22 9.69 -9.67 -36.24
N ILE A 23 9.77 -9.21 -34.99
CA ILE A 23 10.91 -8.48 -34.47
C ILE A 23 11.61 -9.37 -33.44
N THR A 24 12.90 -9.58 -33.59
CA THR A 24 13.70 -10.31 -32.60
C THR A 24 14.42 -9.28 -31.73
N GLU A 25 14.02 -9.19 -30.47
CA GLU A 25 14.67 -8.37 -29.47
C GLU A 25 15.15 -9.29 -28.33
N ASN A 26 16.45 -9.31 -28.03
CA ASN A 26 17.06 -10.10 -26.97
C ASN A 26 16.65 -11.59 -26.97
N GLU A 27 16.72 -12.24 -28.13
CA GLU A 27 16.36 -13.66 -28.36
C GLU A 27 14.87 -14.01 -28.22
N ASN A 28 14.00 -13.04 -27.90
CA ASN A 28 12.56 -13.25 -27.86
C ASN A 28 11.91 -12.68 -29.14
N PRO A 29 11.26 -13.53 -29.96
CA PRO A 29 10.52 -13.06 -31.11
C PRO A 29 9.23 -12.36 -30.66
N ILE A 30 9.07 -11.12 -31.08
CA ILE A 30 7.82 -10.37 -30.91
C ILE A 30 7.08 -10.43 -32.23
N GLU A 31 5.92 -11.05 -32.25
CA GLU A 31 5.01 -11.06 -33.39
C GLU A 31 4.02 -9.90 -33.23
N MET A 32 3.97 -9.04 -34.27
CA MET A 32 3.08 -7.89 -34.29
C MET A 32 2.25 -7.90 -35.57
N TYR A 33 0.94 -7.96 -35.43
CA TYR A 33 0.00 -7.79 -36.51
C TYR A 33 -0.25 -6.29 -36.73
N MET A 34 -0.03 -5.82 -37.97
CA MET A 34 -0.19 -4.42 -38.32
C MET A 34 -0.98 -4.26 -39.63
N ARG A 35 -1.75 -3.19 -39.68
CA ARG A 35 -2.38 -2.69 -40.90
C ARG A 35 -1.63 -1.43 -41.31
N PHE A 36 -1.31 -1.31 -42.60
CA PHE A 36 -0.70 -0.10 -43.11
C PHE A 36 -1.35 0.34 -44.42
N SER A 37 -1.26 1.63 -44.67
CA SER A 37 -1.70 2.27 -45.91
C SER A 37 -0.60 3.17 -46.42
N VAL A 38 -0.34 3.13 -47.72
CA VAL A 38 0.64 3.97 -48.41
C VAL A 38 -0.07 4.67 -49.53
N VAL A 39 0.11 5.99 -49.60
CA VAL A 39 -0.34 6.79 -50.73
C VAL A 39 0.88 7.18 -51.56
N LEU A 40 0.80 6.93 -52.85
CA LEU A 40 1.83 7.20 -53.83
C LEU A 40 1.30 8.23 -54.83
N GLU A 41 2.12 9.17 -55.21
CA GLU A 41 1.86 10.11 -56.32
C GLU A 41 2.94 10.01 -57.39
N PHE A 42 2.50 10.10 -58.66
CA PHE A 42 3.39 10.10 -59.82
C PHE A 42 3.78 11.52 -60.16
N VAL A 43 5.01 11.90 -59.82
CA VAL A 43 5.56 13.23 -59.99
C VAL A 43 6.90 13.15 -60.75
N GLN A 44 7.08 13.92 -61.79
CA GLN A 44 8.33 13.97 -62.59
C GLN A 44 8.82 12.59 -63.05
N ASN A 45 7.91 11.77 -63.55
CA ASN A 45 8.17 10.42 -64.05
C ASN A 45 8.66 9.42 -62.99
N LYS A 46 8.30 9.63 -61.68
CA LYS A 46 8.61 8.75 -60.57
C LYS A 46 7.44 8.66 -59.62
N TRP A 47 7.23 7.49 -59.05
CA TRP A 47 6.30 7.29 -57.93
C TRP A 47 6.97 7.69 -56.65
N LEU A 48 6.35 8.60 -55.90
CA LEU A 48 6.81 9.07 -54.59
C LEU A 48 5.78 8.68 -53.50
N VAL A 49 6.27 8.23 -52.35
CA VAL A 49 5.42 8.03 -51.18
C VAL A 49 5.11 9.39 -50.58
N VAL A 50 3.85 9.81 -50.63
CA VAL A 50 3.38 11.08 -50.08
C VAL A 50 2.71 10.94 -48.73
N HIS A 51 2.22 9.74 -48.39
CA HIS A 51 1.66 9.45 -47.09
C HIS A 51 1.89 8.00 -46.72
N TRP A 52 2.18 7.77 -45.46
CA TRP A 52 2.26 6.43 -44.88
C TRP A 52 1.56 6.41 -43.54
N HIS A 53 0.70 5.44 -43.28
CA HIS A 53 0.01 5.22 -42.00
C HIS A 53 0.14 3.76 -41.60
N GLY A 54 0.53 3.54 -40.35
CA GLY A 54 0.56 2.22 -39.73
C GLY A 54 -0.30 2.20 -38.45
N SER A 55 -1.10 1.18 -38.29
CA SER A 55 -1.91 0.98 -37.08
C SER A 55 -1.88 -0.48 -36.66
N LYS A 56 -2.00 -0.71 -35.37
CA LYS A 56 -2.25 -2.04 -34.81
C LYS A 56 -3.77 -2.23 -34.77
N PRO A 57 -4.33 -3.15 -35.57
CA PRO A 57 -5.76 -3.41 -35.48
C PRO A 57 -6.07 -4.06 -34.13
N GLU A 58 -7.07 -3.52 -33.45
CA GLU A 58 -7.61 -4.19 -32.26
C GLU A 58 -8.65 -5.21 -32.70
N HIS A 59 -8.62 -6.38 -32.06
CA HIS A 59 -9.64 -7.39 -32.28
C HIS A 59 -11.00 -6.86 -31.82
N VAL A 60 -11.89 -6.65 -32.77
CA VAL A 60 -13.29 -6.32 -32.50
C VAL A 60 -13.98 -7.58 -31.99
N ALA A 61 -14.38 -7.57 -30.71
CA ALA A 61 -14.98 -8.72 -30.07
C ALA A 61 -16.37 -9.10 -30.64
N SER A 62 -17.04 -8.16 -31.32
CA SER A 62 -18.33 -8.41 -32.00
C SER A 62 -18.60 -7.33 -33.05
N GLU A 63 -19.40 -7.66 -34.08
CA GLU A 63 -19.88 -6.72 -35.10
C GLU A 63 -20.68 -5.53 -34.51
N LYS A 64 -21.22 -5.67 -33.29
CA LYS A 64 -21.96 -4.62 -32.60
C LYS A 64 -21.08 -3.64 -31.82
N ASP A 65 -19.83 -3.96 -31.57
CA ASP A 65 -18.85 -3.13 -30.88
C ASP A 65 -17.64 -2.83 -31.79
N THR A 66 -17.94 -2.24 -32.93
CA THR A 66 -16.98 -1.94 -34.01
C THR A 66 -15.79 -1.07 -33.53
N TRP A 67 -15.97 -0.30 -32.46
CA TRP A 67 -14.95 0.57 -31.89
C TRP A 67 -14.31 0.00 -30.60
N GLY A 68 -14.74 -1.20 -30.17
CA GLY A 68 -14.21 -1.82 -28.95
C GLY A 68 -14.60 -1.08 -27.64
N ILE A 69 -15.53 -0.13 -27.71
CA ILE A 69 -15.89 0.75 -26.56
C ILE A 69 -16.36 -0.07 -25.37
N GLN A 70 -17.20 -1.07 -25.60
CA GLN A 70 -17.72 -1.93 -24.53
C GLN A 70 -16.62 -2.79 -23.89
N THR A 71 -15.70 -3.28 -24.70
CA THR A 71 -14.53 -4.05 -24.24
C THR A 71 -13.61 -3.18 -23.41
N TRP A 72 -13.33 -1.97 -23.86
CA TRP A 72 -12.51 -1.00 -23.12
C TRP A 72 -13.18 -0.58 -21.81
N LYS A 73 -14.48 -0.34 -21.83
CA LYS A 73 -15.24 0.03 -20.63
C LYS A 73 -15.16 -1.07 -19.57
N LYS A 74 -15.43 -2.33 -19.96
CA LYS A 74 -15.32 -3.47 -19.03
C LYS A 74 -13.91 -3.64 -18.48
N LYS A 75 -12.87 -3.43 -19.31
CA LYS A 75 -11.48 -3.51 -18.87
C LYS A 75 -11.13 -2.37 -17.92
N ALA A 76 -11.60 -1.16 -18.17
CA ALA A 76 -11.41 -0.02 -17.28
C ALA A 76 -12.09 -0.26 -15.92
N GLU A 77 -13.35 -0.70 -15.90
CA GLU A 77 -14.09 -1.03 -14.68
C GLU A 77 -13.37 -2.14 -13.87
N SER A 78 -12.85 -3.16 -14.56
CA SER A 78 -12.10 -4.25 -13.91
C SER A 78 -10.78 -3.75 -13.30
N LEU A 79 -10.05 -2.88 -14.01
CA LEU A 79 -8.81 -2.29 -13.52
C LEU A 79 -9.04 -1.33 -12.34
N GLU A 80 -10.09 -0.52 -12.42
CA GLU A 80 -10.47 0.37 -11.31
C GLU A 80 -10.77 -0.43 -10.04
N LYS A 81 -11.51 -1.55 -10.18
CA LYS A 81 -11.79 -2.44 -9.05
C LYS A 81 -10.50 -3.05 -8.48
N GLU A 82 -9.62 -3.57 -9.34
CA GLU A 82 -8.33 -4.14 -8.91
C GLU A 82 -7.47 -3.10 -8.21
N VAL A 83 -7.40 -1.87 -8.74
CA VAL A 83 -6.66 -0.77 -8.11
C VAL A 83 -7.24 -0.42 -6.74
N ALA A 84 -8.57 -0.35 -6.61
CA ALA A 84 -9.23 -0.08 -5.34
C ALA A 84 -8.93 -1.17 -4.30
N GLU A 85 -9.03 -2.45 -4.68
CA GLU A 85 -8.74 -3.59 -3.81
C GLU A 85 -7.27 -3.58 -3.36
N ARG A 86 -6.32 -3.41 -4.29
CA ARG A 86 -4.89 -3.33 -3.95
C ARG A 86 -4.54 -2.13 -3.09
N THR A 87 -5.21 -1.00 -3.33
CA THR A 87 -4.98 0.20 -2.52
C THR A 87 -5.46 -0.01 -1.09
N ALA A 88 -6.63 -0.63 -0.89
CA ALA A 88 -7.15 -0.96 0.43
C ALA A 88 -6.20 -1.94 1.18
N ASP A 89 -5.73 -3.00 0.52
CA ASP A 89 -4.77 -3.96 1.07
C ASP A 89 -3.44 -3.28 1.48
N LEU A 90 -2.93 -2.38 0.63
CA LEU A 90 -1.72 -1.62 0.94
C LEU A 90 -1.88 -0.69 2.14
N VAL A 91 -3.04 -0.04 2.28
CA VAL A 91 -3.34 0.82 3.44
C VAL A 91 -3.37 0.00 4.72
N GLU A 92 -4.03 -1.17 4.70
CA GLU A 92 -4.08 -2.07 5.85
C GLU A 92 -2.69 -2.58 6.24
N LYS A 93 -1.91 -3.07 5.27
CA LYS A 93 -0.53 -3.53 5.52
C LYS A 93 0.38 -2.42 6.03
N ASN A 94 0.27 -1.21 5.52
CA ASN A 94 1.04 -0.08 6.02
C ASN A 94 0.70 0.24 7.48
N LYS A 95 -0.58 0.11 7.85
CA LYS A 95 -1.01 0.28 9.25
C LYS A 95 -0.41 -0.81 10.15
N GLU A 96 -0.46 -2.07 9.72
CA GLU A 96 0.15 -3.19 10.46
C GLU A 96 1.64 -2.99 10.66
N LEU A 97 2.37 -2.66 9.58
CA LEU A 97 3.81 -2.39 9.65
C LEU A 97 4.15 -1.21 10.57
N SER A 98 3.31 -0.18 10.58
CA SER A 98 3.50 0.96 11.47
C SER A 98 3.34 0.58 12.93
N ILE A 99 2.36 -0.29 13.25
CA ILE A 99 2.16 -0.81 14.61
C ILE A 99 3.35 -1.69 15.01
N GLU A 100 3.78 -2.60 14.14
CA GLU A 100 4.94 -3.46 14.41
C GLU A 100 6.22 -2.66 14.66
N ALA A 101 6.48 -1.64 13.85
CA ALA A 101 7.62 -0.74 14.03
C ALA A 101 7.54 0.04 15.36
N ALA A 102 6.34 0.45 15.79
CA ALA A 102 6.14 1.10 17.07
C ALA A 102 6.40 0.14 18.26
N LEU A 103 5.90 -1.10 18.17
CA LEU A 103 6.14 -2.14 19.18
C LEU A 103 7.63 -2.48 19.27
N GLU A 104 8.32 -2.59 18.13
CA GLU A 104 9.76 -2.89 18.12
C GLU A 104 10.57 -1.77 18.76
N LYS A 105 10.15 -0.52 18.55
CA LYS A 105 10.79 0.62 19.20
C LYS A 105 10.60 0.60 20.72
N VAL A 106 9.41 0.29 21.21
CA VAL A 106 9.13 0.12 22.66
C VAL A 106 9.97 -1.03 23.21
N ARG A 107 10.00 -2.17 22.51
CA ARG A 107 10.80 -3.35 22.90
C ARG A 107 12.28 -3.03 23.00
N THR A 108 12.83 -2.30 22.02
CA THR A 108 14.24 -1.91 22.00
C THR A 108 14.61 -1.09 23.24
N VAL A 109 13.77 -0.13 23.63
CA VAL A 109 13.98 0.67 24.84
C VAL A 109 13.87 -0.18 26.08
N ALA A 110 12.85 -1.04 26.16
CA ALA A 110 12.66 -1.95 27.31
C ALA A 110 13.84 -2.92 27.48
N MET A 111 14.36 -3.50 26.39
CA MET A 111 15.53 -4.38 26.43
C MET A 111 16.83 -3.64 26.77
N GLY A 112 16.88 -2.35 26.53
CA GLY A 112 18.02 -1.48 26.86
C GLY A 112 18.08 -1.08 28.33
N MET A 113 17.05 -1.35 29.12
CA MET A 113 16.98 -0.96 30.54
C MET A 113 18.12 -1.62 31.34
N LYS A 114 18.75 -0.82 32.19
CA LYS A 114 19.83 -1.26 33.12
C LYS A 114 19.43 -1.14 34.59
N LYS A 115 18.47 -0.31 34.88
CA LYS A 115 17.94 -0.05 36.22
C LYS A 115 16.42 0.13 36.16
N PRO A 116 15.71 -0.08 37.26
CA PRO A 116 14.25 0.00 37.29
C PRO A 116 13.68 1.37 36.84
N GLU A 117 14.39 2.48 37.12
CA GLU A 117 13.95 3.83 36.75
C GLU A 117 13.91 4.05 35.23
N ASP A 118 14.66 3.25 34.46
CA ASP A 118 14.65 3.29 32.99
C ASP A 118 13.25 2.92 32.42
N MET A 119 12.35 2.36 33.24
CA MET A 119 10.95 2.15 32.90
C MET A 119 10.22 3.44 32.52
N LEU A 120 10.64 4.58 33.05
CA LEU A 120 10.11 5.88 32.67
C LEU A 120 10.35 6.20 31.19
N ASP A 121 11.50 5.78 30.65
CA ASP A 121 11.81 5.96 29.23
C ASP A 121 10.90 5.09 28.36
N VAL A 122 10.55 3.90 28.83
CA VAL A 122 9.55 3.05 28.17
C VAL A 122 8.19 3.74 28.13
N CYS A 123 7.74 4.32 29.24
CA CYS A 123 6.48 5.08 29.31
C CYS A 123 6.48 6.27 28.32
N LYS A 124 7.57 7.01 28.25
CA LYS A 124 7.73 8.12 27.30
C LYS A 124 7.66 7.65 25.83
N VAL A 125 8.35 6.55 25.50
CA VAL A 125 8.33 6.00 24.15
C VAL A 125 6.94 5.51 23.80
N ILE A 126 6.24 4.83 24.68
CA ILE A 126 4.84 4.41 24.46
C ILE A 126 3.99 5.64 24.14
N SER A 127 4.05 6.69 24.95
CA SER A 127 3.32 7.94 24.70
C SER A 127 3.62 8.51 23.31
N SER A 128 4.89 8.63 22.96
CA SER A 128 5.32 9.15 21.66
C SER A 128 4.85 8.29 20.47
N GLN A 129 4.74 6.97 20.64
CA GLN A 129 4.20 6.12 19.56
C GLN A 129 2.67 6.25 19.47
N LEU A 130 1.96 6.33 20.59
CA LEU A 130 0.50 6.54 20.61
C LEU A 130 0.12 7.87 19.94
N GLU A 131 0.86 8.95 20.19
CA GLU A 131 0.66 10.24 19.51
C GLU A 131 0.78 10.13 17.99
N LYS A 132 1.71 9.32 17.47
CA LYS A 132 1.85 9.07 16.02
C LYS A 132 0.66 8.34 15.42
N PHE A 133 -0.07 7.56 16.22
CA PHE A 133 -1.31 6.91 15.84
C PHE A 133 -2.54 7.79 16.11
N GLU A 134 -2.34 9.09 16.28
CA GLU A 134 -3.40 10.08 16.50
C GLU A 134 -4.23 9.80 17.77
N VAL A 135 -3.68 9.05 18.73
CA VAL A 135 -4.28 8.91 20.05
C VAL A 135 -4.04 10.18 20.82
N ASN A 136 -5.03 11.08 20.76
CA ASN A 136 -4.96 12.39 21.37
C ASN A 136 -5.43 12.37 22.83
N HIS A 137 -5.04 13.37 23.61
CA HIS A 137 -5.47 13.57 24.98
C HIS A 137 -5.06 12.45 25.97
N ILE A 138 -3.87 11.88 25.76
CA ILE A 138 -3.29 10.93 26.71
C ILE A 138 -3.01 11.68 28.01
N ARG A 139 -3.71 11.29 29.08
CA ARG A 139 -3.50 11.88 30.41
C ARG A 139 -2.17 11.46 31.01
N ASN A 140 -1.93 10.15 31.03
CA ASN A 140 -0.69 9.56 31.48
C ASN A 140 -0.49 8.19 30.82
N VAL A 141 0.78 7.77 30.78
CA VAL A 141 1.18 6.40 30.46
C VAL A 141 1.85 5.84 31.71
N GLN A 142 1.40 4.69 32.18
CA GLN A 142 1.93 4.08 33.38
C GLN A 142 2.28 2.61 33.18
N THR A 143 3.31 2.18 33.91
CA THR A 143 3.70 0.77 34.03
C THR A 143 3.78 0.42 35.50
N VAL A 144 3.15 -0.69 35.90
CA VAL A 144 3.12 -1.16 37.29
C VAL A 144 3.90 -2.44 37.38
N VAL A 145 4.87 -2.49 38.29
CA VAL A 145 5.63 -3.69 38.64
C VAL A 145 5.19 -4.20 39.99
N ILE A 146 4.52 -5.35 40.01
CA ILE A 146 3.94 -5.93 41.22
C ILE A 146 4.91 -6.94 41.82
N ASN A 147 5.23 -6.77 43.10
CA ASN A 147 5.97 -7.74 43.91
C ASN A 147 5.00 -8.40 44.91
N GLN A 148 4.50 -9.58 44.53
CA GLN A 148 3.55 -10.32 45.34
C GLN A 148 4.12 -10.78 46.69
N GLN A 149 5.43 -11.08 46.76
CA GLN A 149 6.06 -11.56 47.99
C GLN A 149 6.13 -10.47 49.05
N LEU A 150 6.34 -9.22 48.62
CA LEU A 150 6.41 -8.07 49.52
C LEU A 150 5.06 -7.35 49.67
N GLY A 151 4.03 -7.73 48.92
CA GLY A 151 2.73 -7.08 48.92
C GLY A 151 2.79 -5.60 48.51
N GLN A 152 3.68 -5.28 47.57
CA GLN A 152 3.89 -3.93 47.10
C GLN A 152 3.92 -3.86 45.56
N TYR A 153 3.65 -2.68 45.04
CA TYR A 153 3.90 -2.37 43.61
C TYR A 153 4.64 -1.06 43.48
N ILE A 154 5.40 -0.95 42.36
CA ILE A 154 6.02 0.31 41.97
C ILE A 154 5.34 0.74 40.69
N CYS A 155 4.82 1.97 40.67
CA CYS A 155 4.17 2.57 39.54
C CYS A 155 5.10 3.62 38.92
N TYR A 156 5.47 3.42 37.69
CA TYR A 156 6.23 4.35 36.84
C TYR A 156 5.25 5.08 35.94
N GLN A 157 5.19 6.42 36.03
CA GLN A 157 4.21 7.21 35.29
C GLN A 157 4.88 8.33 34.52
N PHE A 158 4.38 8.57 33.32
CA PHE A 158 4.69 9.71 32.49
C PHE A 158 3.40 10.48 32.15
N PHE A 159 3.40 11.77 32.38
CA PHE A 159 2.28 12.68 32.11
C PHE A 159 2.63 13.59 30.92
N PRO A 160 2.25 13.21 29.68
CA PRO A 160 2.62 13.96 28.46
C PRO A 160 2.23 15.44 28.51
N PRO A 161 1.05 15.85 29.00
CA PRO A 161 0.65 17.25 29.01
C PRO A 161 1.56 18.17 29.82
N TYR A 162 2.31 17.63 30.76
CA TYR A 162 3.17 18.38 31.68
C TYR A 162 4.65 18.04 31.54
N ASP A 163 4.98 17.06 30.67
CA ASP A 163 6.33 16.47 30.55
C ASP A 163 6.90 16.04 31.92
N GLN A 164 6.02 15.49 32.77
CA GLN A 164 6.37 15.09 34.13
C GLN A 164 6.41 13.57 34.27
N VAL A 165 7.31 13.10 35.14
CA VAL A 165 7.43 11.70 35.53
C VAL A 165 7.27 11.53 37.01
N THR A 166 6.66 10.44 37.45
CA THR A 166 6.57 10.04 38.86
C THR A 166 6.91 8.58 39.02
N ILE A 167 7.46 8.25 40.20
CA ILE A 167 7.64 6.86 40.67
C ILE A 167 6.96 6.78 42.02
N GLU A 168 6.00 5.89 42.13
CA GLU A 168 5.25 5.67 43.36
C GLU A 168 5.46 4.24 43.83
N ASP A 169 5.90 4.06 45.08
CA ASP A 169 6.01 2.77 45.77
C ASP A 169 4.86 2.63 46.75
N THR A 170 4.01 1.66 46.52
CA THR A 170 2.80 1.46 47.29
C THR A 170 2.72 0.04 47.88
N GLN A 171 2.43 -0.02 49.21
CA GLN A 171 2.17 -1.29 49.91
C GLN A 171 0.70 -1.62 49.81
N TYR A 172 0.27 -2.29 48.76
CA TYR A 172 -1.14 -2.55 48.46
C TYR A 172 -1.83 -3.49 49.45
N HIS A 173 -1.07 -4.32 50.18
CA HIS A 173 -1.63 -5.20 51.20
C HIS A 173 -2.21 -4.42 52.41
N LYS A 174 -1.84 -3.15 52.58
CA LYS A 174 -2.35 -2.29 53.66
C LYS A 174 -3.68 -1.60 53.33
N SER A 175 -4.05 -1.58 52.04
CA SER A 175 -5.29 -0.97 51.58
C SER A 175 -6.21 -2.05 51.00
N PRO A 176 -7.41 -2.27 51.53
CA PRO A 176 -8.35 -3.25 50.97
C PRO A 176 -8.71 -2.97 49.50
N ILE A 177 -8.81 -1.70 49.11
CA ILE A 177 -9.16 -1.29 47.77
C ILE A 177 -8.01 -1.62 46.78
N GLU A 178 -6.78 -1.27 47.14
CA GLU A 178 -5.60 -1.55 46.32
C GLU A 178 -5.32 -3.06 46.25
N HIS A 179 -5.56 -3.78 47.32
CA HIS A 179 -5.43 -5.23 47.36
C HIS A 179 -6.39 -5.90 46.37
N GLU A 180 -7.65 -5.49 46.35
CA GLU A 180 -8.64 -6.02 45.42
C GLU A 180 -8.31 -5.63 43.97
N MET A 181 -7.85 -4.40 43.73
CA MET A 181 -7.41 -3.93 42.42
C MET A 181 -6.24 -4.78 41.89
N VAL A 182 -5.20 -5.00 42.68
CA VAL A 182 -4.05 -5.83 42.31
C VAL A 182 -4.47 -7.27 42.02
N LYS A 183 -5.39 -7.83 42.86
CA LYS A 183 -5.93 -9.16 42.63
C LYS A 183 -6.63 -9.26 41.28
N GLN A 184 -7.51 -8.31 40.93
CA GLN A 184 -8.20 -8.25 39.66
C GLN A 184 -7.19 -8.11 38.49
N MET A 185 -6.15 -7.30 38.64
CA MET A 185 -5.06 -7.20 37.69
C MET A 185 -4.36 -8.52 37.40
N LEU A 186 -4.09 -9.30 38.45
CA LEU A 186 -3.41 -10.59 38.33
C LEU A 186 -4.30 -11.69 37.75
N GLU A 187 -5.61 -11.63 38.03
CA GLU A 187 -6.60 -12.58 37.53
C GLU A 187 -7.03 -12.28 36.07
N SER A 188 -6.97 -11.03 35.64
CA SER A 188 -7.36 -10.61 34.30
C SER A 188 -6.28 -10.94 33.26
N ARG A 189 -6.57 -11.86 32.35
CA ARG A 189 -5.68 -12.18 31.22
C ARG A 189 -5.83 -11.21 30.05
N ASP A 190 -6.94 -10.50 29.97
CA ASP A 190 -7.34 -9.70 28.81
C ASP A 190 -7.16 -8.19 29.00
N GLY A 191 -6.59 -7.76 30.13
CA GLY A 191 -6.23 -6.36 30.35
C GLY A 191 -7.39 -5.36 30.46
N HIS A 192 -8.61 -5.84 30.74
CA HIS A 192 -9.76 -4.97 31.00
C HIS A 192 -9.83 -4.62 32.47
N PHE A 193 -9.69 -3.34 32.79
CA PHE A 193 -9.93 -2.77 34.11
C PHE A 193 -11.07 -1.76 34.00
N ILE A 194 -11.98 -1.85 34.92
CA ILE A 194 -13.06 -0.89 35.09
C ILE A 194 -12.66 0.09 36.20
#